data_8711bb4983c4e6db791b747000b439a3
#
_entry.id   8711bb4983c4e6db791b747000b439a3
#
_cell.length_a   1.000
_cell.length_b   1.000
_cell.length_c   1.000
_cell.angle_alpha   90.00
_cell.angle_beta   90.00
_cell.angle_gamma   90.00
#
_symmetry.space_group_name_H-M   'P 1'
#
loop_
_entity.id
_entity.type
_entity.pdbx_description
1 polymer ?
#
loop_
_entity_poly.entity_id
_entity_poly.type
_entity_poly.pdbx_seq_one_letter_code
_entity_poly.pdbx_strand_id
1 'polypeptide(L)'
;MKNIFIINGGQTFAHSGGTFNKTITNWTKDVLESENFEIRISNVNDDFDANQEAENFKWADVVVYHFPVWWFQVPNRLKFYIDEVFTAGHNNGIYKSDGRSRVNPAINYGTGGLMHGKHYFVTTSWNAPETAFTLEGEFFNQHSVDEGVLFGFHRMNAFTGMKSLGSFHFHDMEKQATQERIDNYEIEYKNYLKNALRNVNAEVLN
;
A
#
# COMPACT_ATOMS: atom_id res chain seq x y z
N MET A 1 -7.05 3.67 20.50
CA MET A 1 -6.78 2.41 19.79
C MET A 1 -6.89 2.73 18.33
N LYS A 2 -5.98 2.28 17.48
CA LYS A 2 -6.02 2.59 16.05
C LYS A 2 -6.35 1.33 15.25
N ASN A 3 -7.09 1.53 14.20
CA ASN A 3 -7.60 0.52 13.33
C ASN A 3 -6.72 0.40 12.10
N ILE A 4 -6.18 -0.77 11.85
CA ILE A 4 -5.32 -1.04 10.70
C ILE A 4 -5.99 -2.04 9.76
N PHE A 5 -6.07 -1.68 8.49
CA PHE A 5 -6.57 -2.56 7.45
C PHE A 5 -5.43 -2.99 6.53
N ILE A 6 -5.15 -4.28 6.49
CA ILE A 6 -4.08 -4.85 5.67
C ILE A 6 -4.69 -5.47 4.40
N ILE A 7 -4.14 -5.12 3.25
CA ILE A 7 -4.51 -5.67 1.96
C ILE A 7 -3.32 -6.48 1.43
N ASN A 8 -3.47 -7.81 1.43
CA ASN A 8 -2.51 -8.70 0.81
C ASN A 8 -2.81 -8.82 -0.68
N GLY A 9 -2.03 -8.11 -1.49
CA GLY A 9 -2.07 -8.13 -2.96
C GLY A 9 -1.17 -9.20 -3.58
N GLY A 10 -0.57 -10.08 -2.77
CA GLY A 10 0.22 -11.22 -3.26
C GLY A 10 -0.68 -12.24 -3.92
N GLN A 11 -0.25 -12.74 -5.10
CA GLN A 11 -1.07 -13.57 -5.97
C GLN A 11 -0.23 -14.74 -6.50
N THR A 12 -0.84 -15.91 -6.63
CA THR A 12 -0.23 -17.03 -7.37
C THR A 12 -0.43 -16.79 -8.86
N PHE A 13 0.67 -16.56 -9.57
CA PHE A 13 0.66 -16.35 -11.00
C PHE A 13 2.00 -16.75 -11.63
N ALA A 14 1.97 -17.52 -12.72
CA ALA A 14 3.15 -18.04 -13.39
C ALA A 14 4.14 -18.71 -12.40
N HIS A 15 5.31 -18.13 -12.18
CA HIS A 15 6.33 -18.65 -11.26
C HIS A 15 6.23 -18.07 -9.84
N SER A 16 5.33 -17.12 -9.60
CA SER A 16 5.13 -16.50 -8.30
C SER A 16 4.10 -17.30 -7.48
N GLY A 17 4.50 -17.77 -6.31
CA GLY A 17 3.59 -18.46 -5.38
C GLY A 17 2.84 -17.52 -4.42
N GLY A 18 3.11 -16.22 -4.46
CA GLY A 18 2.52 -15.25 -3.52
C GLY A 18 3.01 -15.39 -2.07
N THR A 19 3.92 -16.33 -1.81
CA THR A 19 4.36 -16.72 -0.45
C THR A 19 5.02 -15.58 0.30
N PHE A 20 5.90 -14.81 -0.36
CA PHE A 20 6.62 -13.74 0.30
C PHE A 20 5.69 -12.61 0.78
N ASN A 21 4.66 -12.26 0.01
CA ASN A 21 3.67 -11.26 0.45
C ASN A 21 2.85 -11.75 1.65
N LYS A 22 2.57 -13.06 1.73
CA LYS A 22 1.97 -13.66 2.93
C LYS A 22 2.91 -13.56 4.13
N THR A 23 4.21 -13.76 3.93
CA THR A 23 5.23 -13.58 4.97
C THR A 23 5.26 -12.13 5.48
N ILE A 24 5.30 -11.14 4.57
CA ILE A 24 5.24 -9.72 4.94
C ILE A 24 3.95 -9.39 5.71
N THR A 25 2.82 -9.93 5.29
CA THR A 25 1.53 -9.77 5.98
C THR A 25 1.60 -10.28 7.42
N ASN A 26 2.23 -11.45 7.65
CA ASN A 26 2.43 -11.99 8.98
C ASN A 26 3.38 -11.10 9.82
N TRP A 27 4.50 -10.65 9.27
CA TRP A 27 5.41 -9.73 9.96
C TRP A 27 4.72 -8.42 10.38
N THR A 28 3.86 -7.90 9.50
CA THR A 28 3.03 -6.73 9.80
C THR A 28 2.09 -7.02 10.96
N LYS A 29 1.38 -8.15 10.90
CA LYS A 29 0.45 -8.58 11.94
C LYS A 29 1.16 -8.70 13.29
N ASP A 30 2.33 -9.34 13.35
CA ASP A 30 3.13 -9.48 14.58
C ASP A 30 3.46 -8.11 15.22
N VAL A 31 3.88 -7.15 14.39
CA VAL A 31 4.17 -5.78 14.86
C VAL A 31 2.91 -5.14 15.43
N LEU A 32 1.79 -5.21 14.71
CA LEU A 32 0.56 -4.53 15.09
C LEU A 32 -0.07 -5.14 16.34
N GLU A 33 -0.03 -6.47 16.49
CA GLU A 33 -0.49 -7.17 17.69
C GLU A 33 0.35 -6.79 18.92
N SER A 34 1.68 -6.67 18.76
CA SER A 34 2.57 -6.26 19.85
C SER A 34 2.34 -4.82 20.33
N GLU A 35 1.75 -3.98 19.50
CA GLU A 35 1.45 -2.56 19.79
C GLU A 35 -0.06 -2.33 20.08
N ASN A 36 -0.86 -3.41 20.22
CA ASN A 36 -2.30 -3.40 20.55
C ASN A 36 -3.18 -2.64 19.53
N PHE A 37 -2.92 -2.80 18.23
CA PHE A 37 -3.80 -2.32 17.18
C PHE A 37 -4.95 -3.28 16.92
N GLU A 38 -6.10 -2.77 16.52
CA GLU A 38 -7.17 -3.57 15.92
C GLU A 38 -6.85 -3.82 14.44
N ILE A 39 -6.99 -5.06 13.97
CA ILE A 39 -6.54 -5.47 12.65
C ILE A 39 -7.68 -6.12 11.87
N ARG A 40 -7.84 -5.69 10.61
CA ARG A 40 -8.58 -6.43 9.59
C ARG A 40 -7.64 -6.76 8.45
N ILE A 41 -7.84 -7.90 7.80
CA ILE A 41 -6.99 -8.36 6.70
C ILE A 41 -7.88 -8.84 5.56
N SER A 42 -7.62 -8.35 4.34
CA SER A 42 -8.20 -8.87 3.11
C SER A 42 -7.11 -9.41 2.20
N ASN A 43 -7.40 -10.53 1.57
CA ASN A 43 -6.55 -11.14 0.57
C ASN A 43 -7.25 -11.03 -0.78
N VAL A 44 -6.63 -10.36 -1.75
CA VAL A 44 -7.24 -10.11 -3.05
C VAL A 44 -7.51 -11.38 -3.88
N ASN A 45 -6.98 -12.54 -3.46
CA ASN A 45 -7.28 -13.82 -4.10
C ASN A 45 -8.60 -14.45 -3.63
N ASP A 46 -9.09 -14.04 -2.48
CA ASP A 46 -10.35 -14.54 -1.94
C ASP A 46 -11.53 -13.82 -2.63
N ASP A 47 -12.71 -14.41 -2.53
CA ASP A 47 -13.93 -13.72 -2.92
C ASP A 47 -14.22 -12.59 -1.92
N PHE A 48 -14.65 -11.46 -2.42
CA PHE A 48 -14.94 -10.29 -1.59
C PHE A 48 -16.23 -9.57 -2.02
N ASP A 49 -16.87 -8.95 -1.07
CA ASP A 49 -17.95 -7.98 -1.31
C ASP A 49 -17.35 -6.57 -1.30
N ALA A 50 -17.47 -5.88 -2.43
CA ALA A 50 -16.86 -4.55 -2.61
C ALA A 50 -17.42 -3.50 -1.62
N ASN A 51 -18.69 -3.60 -1.21
CA ASN A 51 -19.28 -2.70 -0.22
C ASN A 51 -18.72 -2.97 1.17
N GLN A 52 -18.58 -4.26 1.55
CA GLN A 52 -17.95 -4.64 2.82
C GLN A 52 -16.48 -4.20 2.87
N GLU A 53 -15.76 -4.34 1.77
CA GLU A 53 -14.39 -3.86 1.70
C GLU A 53 -14.30 -2.33 1.79
N ALA A 54 -15.22 -1.59 1.16
CA ALA A 54 -15.31 -0.14 1.34
C ALA A 54 -15.56 0.25 2.82
N GLU A 55 -16.36 -0.53 3.57
CA GLU A 55 -16.51 -0.34 5.02
C GLU A 55 -15.21 -0.61 5.79
N ASN A 56 -14.37 -1.58 5.34
CA ASN A 56 -13.05 -1.80 5.92
C ASN A 56 -12.11 -0.60 5.72
N PHE A 57 -12.13 0.03 4.54
CA PHE A 57 -11.40 1.29 4.30
C PHE A 57 -11.89 2.43 5.21
N LYS A 58 -13.21 2.57 5.37
CA LYS A 58 -13.80 3.59 6.27
C LYS A 58 -13.46 3.35 7.73
N TRP A 59 -13.43 2.10 8.15
CA TRP A 59 -13.09 1.72 9.51
C TRP A 59 -11.62 1.98 9.85
N ALA A 60 -10.70 1.76 8.89
CA ALA A 60 -9.27 1.89 9.12
C ALA A 60 -8.83 3.35 9.37
N ASP A 61 -7.89 3.55 10.28
CA ASP A 61 -7.09 4.77 10.41
C ASP A 61 -5.87 4.73 9.48
N VAL A 62 -5.32 3.51 9.27
CA VAL A 62 -4.22 3.25 8.36
C VAL A 62 -4.54 2.04 7.47
N VAL A 63 -4.35 2.18 6.17
CA VAL A 63 -4.42 1.09 5.20
C VAL A 63 -3.01 0.66 4.83
N VAL A 64 -2.70 -0.63 4.97
CA VAL A 64 -1.40 -1.20 4.63
C VAL A 64 -1.54 -2.08 3.40
N TYR A 65 -0.79 -1.79 2.36
CA TYR A 65 -0.78 -2.58 1.13
C TYR A 65 0.51 -3.38 1.02
N HIS A 66 0.38 -4.69 0.71
CA HIS A 66 1.50 -5.58 0.41
C HIS A 66 1.30 -6.20 -0.97
N PHE A 67 2.21 -5.95 -1.93
CA PHE A 67 2.10 -6.56 -3.25
C PHE A 67 3.46 -6.71 -3.96
N PRO A 68 3.61 -7.72 -4.84
CA PRO A 68 4.74 -7.79 -5.76
C PRO A 68 4.51 -6.82 -6.91
N VAL A 69 5.58 -6.25 -7.44
CA VAL A 69 5.47 -5.46 -8.67
C VAL A 69 5.66 -6.36 -9.89
N TRP A 70 4.66 -6.39 -10.74
CA TRP A 70 4.69 -7.14 -12.00
C TRP A 70 4.53 -6.18 -13.19
N TRP A 71 5.47 -6.26 -14.13
CA TRP A 71 5.47 -5.37 -15.29
C TRP A 71 5.31 -3.89 -14.92
N PHE A 72 6.02 -3.49 -13.83
CA PHE A 72 6.03 -2.12 -13.30
C PHE A 72 4.66 -1.61 -12.83
N GLN A 73 3.76 -2.51 -12.48
CA GLN A 73 2.41 -2.21 -12.00
C GLN A 73 2.03 -3.11 -10.82
N VAL A 74 0.92 -2.78 -10.17
CA VAL A 74 0.29 -3.69 -9.22
C VAL A 74 -0.22 -4.96 -9.91
N PRO A 75 -0.29 -6.12 -9.23
CA PRO A 75 -0.91 -7.31 -9.79
C PRO A 75 -2.34 -7.07 -10.27
N ASN A 76 -2.74 -7.73 -11.34
CA ASN A 76 -4.07 -7.56 -11.95
C ASN A 76 -5.22 -7.80 -10.98
N ARG A 77 -5.10 -8.77 -10.06
CA ARG A 77 -6.13 -9.04 -9.06
C ARG A 77 -6.24 -7.90 -8.03
N LEU A 78 -5.10 -7.32 -7.62
CA LEU A 78 -5.11 -6.13 -6.76
C LEU A 78 -5.71 -4.92 -7.49
N LYS A 79 -5.40 -4.74 -8.79
CA LYS A 79 -6.02 -3.65 -9.56
C LYS A 79 -7.52 -3.82 -9.67
N PHE A 80 -7.99 -5.04 -9.97
CA PHE A 80 -9.42 -5.36 -9.99
C PHE A 80 -10.09 -5.07 -8.64
N TYR A 81 -9.49 -5.52 -7.54
CA TYR A 81 -9.96 -5.25 -6.19
C TYR A 81 -10.11 -3.74 -5.93
N ILE A 82 -9.08 -2.95 -6.25
CA ILE A 82 -9.12 -1.50 -6.08
C ILE A 82 -10.23 -0.86 -6.90
N ASP A 83 -10.41 -1.26 -8.16
CA ASP A 83 -11.43 -0.70 -9.04
C ASP A 83 -12.84 -0.97 -8.51
N GLU A 84 -13.11 -2.19 -8.08
CA GLU A 84 -14.42 -2.57 -7.53
C GLU A 84 -14.70 -1.84 -6.20
N VAL A 85 -13.74 -1.89 -5.27
CA VAL A 85 -13.91 -1.33 -3.91
C VAL A 85 -14.02 0.20 -3.93
N PHE A 86 -13.16 0.87 -4.72
CA PHE A 86 -13.23 2.33 -4.79
C PHE A 86 -14.48 2.79 -5.54
N THR A 87 -14.95 2.03 -6.52
CA THR A 87 -16.25 2.29 -7.17
C THR A 87 -17.40 2.15 -6.18
N ALA A 88 -17.43 1.10 -5.35
CA ALA A 88 -18.42 0.94 -4.29
C ALA A 88 -18.31 2.03 -3.20
N GLY A 89 -17.11 2.58 -3.02
CA GLY A 89 -16.84 3.70 -2.09
C GLY A 89 -17.26 5.08 -2.58
N HIS A 90 -17.74 5.21 -3.82
CA HIS A 90 -18.24 6.48 -4.36
C HIS A 90 -19.49 6.94 -3.60
N ASN A 91 -19.47 8.16 -3.08
CA ASN A 91 -20.49 8.69 -2.15
C ASN A 91 -20.73 7.83 -0.91
N ASN A 92 -19.84 6.89 -0.64
CA ASN A 92 -19.90 5.95 0.48
C ASN A 92 -18.60 5.97 1.32
N GLY A 93 -18.01 7.15 1.52
CA GLY A 93 -16.93 7.38 2.47
C GLY A 93 -15.51 7.27 1.91
N ILE A 94 -15.29 6.81 0.66
CA ILE A 94 -13.95 6.84 0.02
C ILE A 94 -13.76 8.13 -0.76
N TYR A 95 -14.66 8.47 -1.67
CA TYR A 95 -14.61 9.74 -2.38
C TYR A 95 -16.02 10.17 -2.82
N LYS A 96 -16.21 11.46 -3.08
CA LYS A 96 -17.47 12.03 -3.51
C LYS A 96 -17.47 12.42 -4.99
N SER A 97 -16.36 12.96 -5.48
CA SER A 97 -16.20 13.47 -6.84
C SER A 97 -14.70 13.58 -7.16
N ASP A 98 -14.37 14.11 -8.33
CA ASP A 98 -12.99 14.49 -8.65
C ASP A 98 -12.54 15.84 -8.02
N GLY A 99 -13.45 16.53 -7.31
CA GLY A 99 -13.17 17.81 -6.63
C GLY A 99 -13.40 19.05 -7.47
N ARG A 100 -13.53 18.91 -8.79
CA ARG A 100 -13.75 20.07 -9.69
C ARG A 100 -15.17 20.60 -9.58
N SER A 101 -15.34 21.90 -9.80
CA SER A 101 -16.66 22.51 -9.93
C SER A 101 -17.04 22.68 -11.40
N ARG A 102 -18.35 22.77 -11.68
CA ARG A 102 -18.83 23.09 -13.04
C ARG A 102 -18.52 24.53 -13.44
N VAL A 103 -18.34 25.43 -12.49
CA VAL A 103 -18.03 26.85 -12.71
C VAL A 103 -16.56 27.01 -13.15
N ASN A 104 -15.64 26.26 -12.53
CA ASN A 104 -14.24 26.25 -12.92
C ASN A 104 -13.69 24.82 -12.95
N PRO A 105 -13.82 24.12 -14.09
CA PRO A 105 -13.39 22.72 -14.22
C PRO A 105 -11.86 22.55 -14.40
N ALA A 106 -11.08 23.62 -14.46
CA ALA A 106 -9.65 23.57 -14.70
C ALA A 106 -8.81 23.33 -13.44
N ILE A 107 -9.40 23.48 -12.24
CA ILE A 107 -8.69 23.40 -10.96
C ILE A 107 -9.37 22.43 -9.99
N ASN A 108 -8.67 22.11 -8.90
CA ASN A 108 -9.15 21.24 -7.79
C ASN A 108 -9.35 19.76 -8.17
N TYR A 109 -8.80 19.28 -9.27
CA TYR A 109 -8.82 17.85 -9.59
C TYR A 109 -8.10 17.04 -8.49
N GLY A 110 -8.74 15.98 -8.02
CA GLY A 110 -8.21 15.11 -6.96
C GLY A 110 -8.48 15.58 -5.54
N THR A 111 -9.39 16.54 -5.33
CA THR A 111 -9.72 17.07 -3.98
C THR A 111 -11.08 16.59 -3.45
N GLY A 112 -11.72 15.65 -4.14
CA GLY A 112 -13.04 15.12 -3.76
C GLY A 112 -13.01 13.89 -2.86
N GLY A 113 -11.84 13.53 -2.30
CA GLY A 113 -11.68 12.43 -1.36
C GLY A 113 -12.39 12.67 -0.03
N LEU A 114 -12.80 11.59 0.62
CA LEU A 114 -13.52 11.62 1.90
C LEU A 114 -12.73 10.97 3.04
N MET A 115 -11.52 10.44 2.75
CA MET A 115 -10.68 9.73 3.72
C MET A 115 -9.62 10.66 4.36
N HIS A 116 -9.92 11.94 4.52
CA HIS A 116 -9.03 12.89 5.17
C HIS A 116 -8.76 12.48 6.64
N GLY A 117 -7.51 12.68 7.09
CA GLY A 117 -7.06 12.25 8.40
C GLY A 117 -6.67 10.77 8.49
N LYS A 118 -6.88 10.00 7.42
CA LYS A 118 -6.43 8.62 7.30
C LYS A 118 -5.11 8.54 6.53
N HIS A 119 -4.41 7.42 6.74
CA HIS A 119 -3.09 7.21 6.18
C HIS A 119 -3.02 5.89 5.41
N TYR A 120 -1.99 5.76 4.58
CA TYR A 120 -1.63 4.48 4.00
C TYR A 120 -0.12 4.25 4.08
N PHE A 121 0.24 2.97 4.10
CA PHE A 121 1.60 2.48 4.01
C PHE A 121 1.68 1.42 2.93
N VAL A 122 2.78 1.38 2.17
CA VAL A 122 2.92 0.41 1.08
C VAL A 122 4.22 -0.36 1.19
N THR A 123 4.15 -1.68 0.94
CA THR A 123 5.34 -2.47 0.68
C THR A 123 5.28 -3.09 -0.71
N THR A 124 6.41 -3.18 -1.36
CA THR A 124 6.53 -3.89 -2.63
C THR A 124 7.68 -4.87 -2.63
N SER A 125 7.54 -5.96 -3.37
CA SER A 125 8.62 -6.90 -3.63
C SER A 125 9.00 -6.92 -5.11
N TRP A 126 10.31 -7.01 -5.37
CA TRP A 126 10.92 -6.85 -6.67
C TRP A 126 11.88 -7.98 -6.99
N ASN A 127 11.98 -8.35 -8.27
CA ASN A 127 13.13 -9.10 -8.78
C ASN A 127 14.31 -8.16 -9.14
N ALA A 128 14.05 -6.87 -9.36
CA ALA A 128 15.09 -5.88 -9.63
C ALA A 128 15.90 -5.57 -8.36
N PRO A 129 17.24 -5.43 -8.47
CA PRO A 129 18.07 -4.96 -7.37
C PRO A 129 17.86 -3.47 -7.11
N GLU A 130 18.15 -3.01 -5.90
CA GLU A 130 18.07 -1.59 -5.54
C GLU A 130 18.93 -0.70 -6.46
N THR A 131 20.07 -1.21 -6.90
CA THR A 131 20.97 -0.52 -7.81
C THR A 131 20.34 -0.14 -9.14
N ALA A 132 19.33 -0.88 -9.61
CA ALA A 132 18.59 -0.54 -10.82
C ALA A 132 17.84 0.81 -10.71
N PHE A 133 17.54 1.25 -9.48
CA PHE A 133 16.84 2.51 -9.18
C PHE A 133 17.81 3.64 -8.79
N THR A 134 19.01 3.32 -8.27
CA THR A 134 19.89 4.31 -7.63
C THR A 134 21.11 4.67 -8.45
N LEU A 135 21.62 3.77 -9.28
CA LEU A 135 22.84 4.03 -10.05
C LEU A 135 22.55 4.78 -11.36
N GLU A 136 23.47 5.68 -11.70
CA GLU A 136 23.46 6.38 -12.98
C GLU A 136 23.61 5.41 -14.15
N GLY A 137 22.81 5.58 -15.20
CA GLY A 137 22.80 4.74 -16.38
C GLY A 137 22.03 3.42 -16.24
N GLU A 138 21.54 3.09 -15.04
CA GLU A 138 20.69 1.93 -14.83
C GLU A 138 19.24 2.17 -15.27
N PHE A 139 18.44 1.08 -15.36
CA PHE A 139 17.18 1.03 -16.06
C PHE A 139 16.16 2.11 -15.62
N PHE A 140 16.09 2.44 -14.34
CA PHE A 140 15.12 3.41 -13.83
C PHE A 140 15.61 4.86 -13.81
N ASN A 141 16.78 5.16 -14.39
CA ASN A 141 17.32 6.51 -14.51
C ASN A 141 17.31 7.29 -13.19
N GLN A 142 17.71 6.67 -12.10
CA GLN A 142 17.73 7.24 -10.74
C GLN A 142 16.37 7.72 -10.21
N HIS A 143 15.26 7.25 -10.78
CA HIS A 143 13.94 7.46 -10.19
C HIS A 143 13.70 6.40 -9.11
N SER A 144 13.34 6.86 -7.92
CA SER A 144 12.94 5.96 -6.84
C SER A 144 11.69 5.14 -7.22
N VAL A 145 11.45 4.06 -6.51
CA VAL A 145 10.23 3.27 -6.70
C VAL A 145 8.97 4.14 -6.58
N ASP A 146 8.95 5.01 -5.58
CA ASP A 146 7.80 5.86 -5.26
C ASP A 146 7.57 6.97 -6.30
N GLU A 147 8.63 7.63 -6.75
CA GLU A 147 8.55 8.72 -7.74
C GLU A 147 8.35 8.23 -9.17
N GLY A 148 8.79 7.01 -9.45
CA GLY A 148 8.65 6.37 -10.76
C GLY A 148 7.44 5.45 -10.82
N VAL A 149 7.65 4.18 -10.52
CA VAL A 149 6.68 3.11 -10.72
C VAL A 149 5.41 3.28 -9.88
N LEU A 150 5.53 3.72 -8.63
CA LEU A 150 4.40 3.90 -7.72
C LEU A 150 3.76 5.29 -7.76
N PHE A 151 4.22 6.20 -8.61
CA PHE A 151 3.62 7.53 -8.71
C PHE A 151 2.10 7.49 -8.84
N GLY A 152 1.57 6.70 -9.78
CA GLY A 152 0.13 6.55 -9.98
C GLY A 152 -0.60 5.95 -8.77
N PHE A 153 0.03 4.99 -8.08
CA PHE A 153 -0.51 4.38 -6.87
C PHE A 153 -0.60 5.39 -5.71
N HIS A 154 0.42 6.21 -5.53
CA HIS A 154 0.38 7.30 -4.55
C HIS A 154 -0.66 8.36 -4.90
N ARG A 155 -0.81 8.72 -6.19
CA ARG A 155 -1.85 9.67 -6.62
C ARG A 155 -3.26 9.11 -6.43
N MET A 156 -3.47 7.80 -6.62
CA MET A 156 -4.73 7.13 -6.35
C MET A 156 -5.13 7.25 -4.86
N ASN A 157 -4.22 6.95 -3.94
CA ASN A 157 -4.47 7.09 -2.50
C ASN A 157 -4.70 8.57 -2.12
N ALA A 158 -3.93 9.50 -2.66
CA ALA A 158 -4.11 10.93 -2.44
C ALA A 158 -5.47 11.44 -2.96
N PHE A 159 -5.98 10.86 -4.08
CA PHE A 159 -7.30 11.18 -4.61
C PHE A 159 -8.42 10.86 -3.63
N THR A 160 -8.27 9.81 -2.82
CA THR A 160 -9.23 9.48 -1.76
C THR A 160 -9.08 10.36 -0.52
N GLY A 161 -8.02 11.15 -0.40
CA GLY A 161 -7.73 12.02 0.73
C GLY A 161 -6.75 11.42 1.76
N MET A 162 -6.25 10.19 1.55
CA MET A 162 -5.27 9.56 2.42
C MET A 162 -3.87 10.17 2.25
N LYS A 163 -3.10 10.20 3.34
CA LYS A 163 -1.70 10.61 3.36
C LYS A 163 -0.77 9.41 3.45
N SER A 164 0.37 9.46 2.77
CA SER A 164 1.40 8.42 2.88
C SER A 164 2.11 8.47 4.23
N LEU A 165 2.37 7.29 4.81
CA LEU A 165 3.31 7.11 5.93
C LEU A 165 4.69 6.65 5.46
N GLY A 166 4.88 6.53 4.17
CA GLY A 166 6.08 5.99 3.54
C GLY A 166 5.85 4.65 2.89
N SER A 167 6.94 4.07 2.44
CA SER A 167 6.99 2.80 1.73
C SER A 167 8.22 2.00 2.16
N PHE A 168 8.15 0.68 1.97
CA PHE A 168 9.28 -0.22 2.14
C PHE A 168 9.38 -1.20 0.98
N HIS A 169 10.56 -1.29 0.35
CA HIS A 169 10.74 -2.07 -0.87
C HIS A 169 11.73 -3.21 -0.65
N PHE A 170 11.28 -4.43 -0.92
CA PHE A 170 12.10 -5.64 -0.86
C PHE A 170 12.68 -5.91 -2.24
N HIS A 171 13.94 -5.56 -2.46
CA HIS A 171 14.63 -5.70 -3.72
C HIS A 171 15.27 -7.08 -3.91
N ASP A 172 15.41 -7.53 -5.16
CA ASP A 172 16.11 -8.75 -5.59
C ASP A 172 15.62 -10.02 -4.86
N MET A 173 14.30 -10.18 -4.80
CA MET A 173 13.63 -11.29 -4.12
C MET A 173 13.56 -12.57 -4.98
N GLU A 174 14.35 -12.66 -6.03
CA GLU A 174 14.45 -13.84 -6.90
C GLU A 174 15.87 -14.41 -6.89
N LYS A 175 16.88 -13.62 -7.28
CA LYS A 175 18.25 -14.11 -7.43
C LYS A 175 19.04 -14.15 -6.13
N GLN A 176 18.74 -13.26 -5.19
CA GLN A 176 19.45 -13.16 -3.91
C GLN A 176 18.54 -13.33 -2.69
N ALA A 177 17.46 -14.05 -2.82
CA ALA A 177 16.53 -14.35 -1.73
C ALA A 177 17.08 -15.43 -0.78
N THR A 178 18.27 -15.19 -0.21
CA THR A 178 18.84 -16.07 0.83
C THR A 178 18.08 -15.91 2.15
N GLN A 179 18.11 -16.94 3.00
CA GLN A 179 17.45 -16.89 4.31
C GLN A 179 17.99 -15.74 5.16
N GLU A 180 19.33 -15.56 5.20
CA GLU A 180 19.97 -14.47 5.92
C GLU A 180 19.44 -13.09 5.48
N ARG A 181 19.27 -12.89 4.19
CA ARG A 181 18.76 -11.63 3.66
C ARG A 181 17.28 -11.42 4.00
N ILE A 182 16.48 -12.50 3.97
CA ILE A 182 15.07 -12.45 4.39
C ILE A 182 14.98 -12.11 5.88
N ASP A 183 15.80 -12.69 6.73
CA ASP A 183 15.84 -12.41 8.17
C ASP A 183 16.25 -10.95 8.44
N ASN A 184 17.21 -10.41 7.70
CA ASN A 184 17.60 -9.00 7.80
C ASN A 184 16.44 -8.07 7.35
N TYR A 185 15.79 -8.39 6.25
CA TYR A 185 14.61 -7.64 5.80
C TYR A 185 13.48 -7.66 6.82
N GLU A 186 13.26 -8.78 7.53
CA GLU A 186 12.26 -8.84 8.59
C GLU A 186 12.55 -7.81 9.68
N ILE A 187 13.80 -7.77 10.15
CA ILE A 187 14.23 -6.84 11.22
C ILE A 187 14.09 -5.39 10.76
N GLU A 188 14.62 -5.07 9.59
CA GLU A 188 14.58 -3.72 9.02
C GLU A 188 13.14 -3.24 8.80
N TYR A 189 12.31 -4.09 8.20
CA TYR A 189 10.92 -3.79 7.92
C TYR A 189 10.11 -3.57 9.19
N LYS A 190 10.21 -4.48 10.18
CA LYS A 190 9.49 -4.36 11.45
C LYS A 190 9.87 -3.06 12.18
N ASN A 191 11.15 -2.68 12.17
CA ASN A 191 11.61 -1.42 12.75
C ASN A 191 11.07 -0.20 11.98
N TYR A 192 11.11 -0.25 10.65
CA TYR A 192 10.59 0.83 9.81
C TYR A 192 9.09 1.04 10.04
N LEU A 193 8.30 -0.04 10.03
CA LEU A 193 6.86 0.02 10.25
C LEU A 193 6.52 0.60 11.63
N LYS A 194 7.20 0.17 12.70
CA LYS A 194 7.01 0.72 14.04
C LYS A 194 7.26 2.24 14.07
N ASN A 195 8.32 2.70 13.42
CA ASN A 195 8.64 4.13 13.37
C ASN A 195 7.60 4.92 12.56
N ALA A 196 7.14 4.40 11.41
CA ALA A 196 6.09 5.01 10.59
C ALA A 196 4.78 5.16 11.40
N LEU A 197 4.39 4.14 12.16
CA LEU A 197 3.17 4.17 12.98
C LEU A 197 3.26 5.11 14.20
N ARG A 198 4.43 5.31 14.78
CA ARG A 198 4.63 6.26 15.88
C ARG A 198 4.34 7.71 15.46
N ASN A 199 4.70 8.07 14.24
CA ASN A 199 4.44 9.41 13.70
C ASN A 199 2.93 9.69 13.61
N VAL A 200 2.11 8.70 13.29
CA VAL A 200 0.63 8.83 13.29
C VAL A 200 0.09 9.09 14.70
N ASN A 201 0.71 8.50 15.73
CA ASN A 201 0.30 8.73 17.11
C ASN A 201 0.63 10.15 17.60
N ALA A 202 1.72 10.74 17.11
CA ALA A 202 2.14 12.08 17.47
C ALA A 202 1.29 13.18 16.80
N GLU A 203 0.80 12.97 15.56
CA GLU A 203 -0.05 13.94 14.86
C GLU A 203 -1.47 14.07 15.46
N VAL A 204 -1.94 13.07 16.18
CA VAL A 204 -3.27 13.09 16.83
C VAL A 204 -3.27 13.78 18.19
N LEU A 205 -2.08 14.04 18.76
CA LEU A 205 -1.91 14.67 20.08
C LEU A 205 -1.62 16.18 19.98
N ASN A 206 -1.53 16.73 18.77
CA ASN A 206 -1.39 18.15 18.46
C ASN A 206 -2.63 18.70 17.74
#